data_f0d11e2ce9c7afaa7f1314074457456b
#
_entry.id   f0d11e2ce9c7afaa7f1314074457456b
#
_cell.length_a   1.000
_cell.length_b   1.000
_cell.length_c   1.000
_cell.angle_alpha   90.00
_cell.angle_beta   90.00
_cell.angle_gamma   90.00
#
_symmetry.space_group_name_H-M   'P 1'
#
loop_
_entity.id
_entity.type
_entity.pdbx_description
1 polymer ?
#
loop_
_entity_poly.entity_id
_entity_poly.type
_entity_poly.pdbx_seq_one_letter_code
_entity_poly.pdbx_strand_id
1 'polypeptide(L)'
;MPSFRSVLGAALLLAACGGEPEHLSLDKLPASTRAPAPSSLLRLPGEGGVATLYRVPSLDPSSWKAEDPLPPVQRIVGADPEQGLVFSLDRKRNLVTLDLETRRVRTYLEQVRAATMGPDGALYAVDTGSTVTQMVRRAPVRFRSKLQGAPQELYATMTGALLARVGEKAPVLEVLGSDQPPVSTTLPSERFAPSFYGDLVAVATDTAVILYQTQGKNAPKSMRLSGHPKAVVFSPSGHRLYVAQEDDELVVLDRYSGERLESVDLPGPAKGLRNDRFGQWLLVQPASGDSAWVIDVGRWRLAGTLATRWAADLPAVASPNTLVLRRGSDVVGLDLASKDFPETGRVKDAAGDGWLAIPWRPARDVEAEVAPESTALAGADTGKAGASVYLQVSSSQNPAWASELADKLRGAGLPASVLAPTRSDEANRVVLGPYATREQAESTGRKIGMPSFIVSGQDAPDR
;
A
#
# COMPACT_ATOMS: atom_id res chain seq x y z
N MET A 1 -61.29 25.54 -48.40
CA MET A 1 -60.95 25.79 -46.99
C MET A 1 -60.06 24.61 -46.56
N PRO A 2 -58.74 24.80 -46.44
CA PRO A 2 -57.86 23.75 -45.93
C PRO A 2 -57.34 24.14 -44.57
N SER A 3 -57.35 23.15 -43.69
CA SER A 3 -56.89 23.20 -42.32
C SER A 3 -55.35 23.05 -42.25
N PHE A 4 -54.68 23.98 -41.56
CA PHE A 4 -53.31 23.91 -41.11
C PHE A 4 -53.13 22.82 -40.07
N ARG A 5 -52.22 21.88 -40.28
CA ARG A 5 -51.70 20.99 -39.27
C ARG A 5 -50.23 21.33 -39.01
N SER A 6 -49.99 21.82 -37.82
CA SER A 6 -48.67 22.08 -37.26
C SER A 6 -47.91 20.79 -37.06
N VAL A 7 -46.71 20.67 -37.65
CA VAL A 7 -45.76 19.63 -37.38
C VAL A 7 -44.86 20.09 -36.22
N LEU A 8 -45.03 19.49 -35.06
CA LEU A 8 -44.14 19.65 -33.92
C LEU A 8 -42.91 18.74 -34.15
N GLY A 9 -41.76 19.37 -34.41
CA GLY A 9 -40.48 18.68 -34.47
C GLY A 9 -40.04 18.31 -33.07
N ALA A 10 -40.02 17.00 -32.75
CA ALA A 10 -39.40 16.47 -31.55
C ALA A 10 -37.88 16.45 -31.76
N ALA A 11 -37.18 17.36 -31.10
CA ALA A 11 -35.74 17.31 -30.97
C ALA A 11 -35.38 16.22 -29.95
N LEU A 12 -34.90 15.09 -30.43
CA LEU A 12 -34.27 14.06 -29.61
C LEU A 12 -32.95 14.61 -29.08
N LEU A 13 -32.93 15.04 -27.83
CA LEU A 13 -31.71 15.23 -27.05
C LEU A 13 -31.15 13.86 -26.77
N LEU A 14 -30.15 13.44 -27.54
CA LEU A 14 -29.25 12.37 -27.18
C LEU A 14 -28.43 12.82 -25.95
N ALA A 15 -28.92 12.51 -24.75
CA ALA A 15 -28.12 12.54 -23.57
C ALA A 15 -27.04 11.46 -23.71
N ALA A 16 -25.85 11.85 -24.12
CA ALA A 16 -24.67 11.02 -23.98
C ALA A 16 -24.45 10.81 -22.48
N CYS A 17 -24.85 9.65 -21.99
CA CYS A 17 -24.42 9.16 -20.69
C CYS A 17 -22.92 8.84 -20.79
N GLY A 18 -22.09 9.89 -20.77
CA GLY A 18 -20.72 9.76 -20.34
C GLY A 18 -20.77 9.50 -18.85
N GLY A 19 -20.62 8.23 -18.45
CA GLY A 19 -20.44 7.90 -17.04
C GLY A 19 -19.23 8.68 -16.55
N GLU A 20 -19.45 9.70 -15.73
CA GLU A 20 -18.37 10.34 -15.00
C GLU A 20 -17.64 9.25 -14.21
N PRO A 21 -16.30 9.24 -14.22
CA PRO A 21 -15.55 8.31 -13.39
C PRO A 21 -16.02 8.53 -11.93
N GLU A 22 -16.36 7.44 -11.27
CA GLU A 22 -16.83 7.45 -9.88
C GLU A 22 -15.80 8.20 -9.03
N HIS A 23 -16.13 9.41 -8.61
CA HIS A 23 -15.24 10.24 -7.81
C HIS A 23 -15.07 9.59 -6.43
N LEU A 24 -13.83 9.31 -6.04
CA LEU A 24 -13.51 8.91 -4.68
C LEU A 24 -13.94 10.05 -3.73
N SER A 25 -15.05 9.85 -3.04
CA SER A 25 -15.49 10.76 -1.99
C SER A 25 -14.61 10.54 -0.76
N LEU A 26 -14.13 11.62 -0.14
CA LEU A 26 -13.41 11.56 1.14
C LEU A 26 -14.25 10.84 2.23
N ASP A 27 -15.58 10.92 2.13
CA ASP A 27 -16.52 10.26 3.04
C ASP A 27 -16.56 8.75 2.85
N LYS A 28 -16.11 8.23 1.71
CA LYS A 28 -16.01 6.79 1.41
C LYS A 28 -14.66 6.20 1.79
N LEU A 29 -13.68 7.02 2.20
CA LEU A 29 -12.41 6.51 2.69
C LEU A 29 -12.65 5.86 4.07
N PRO A 30 -12.20 4.62 4.28
CA PRO A 30 -12.39 3.96 5.56
C PRO A 30 -11.69 4.74 6.68
N ALA A 31 -12.23 4.66 7.88
CA ALA A 31 -11.67 5.33 9.06
C ALA A 31 -10.23 4.90 9.37
N SER A 32 -9.82 3.71 8.90
CA SER A 32 -8.45 3.19 8.96
C SER A 32 -7.41 4.06 8.23
N THR A 33 -7.84 4.99 7.37
CA THR A 33 -6.96 5.99 6.74
C THR A 33 -6.62 7.17 7.66
N ARG A 34 -7.19 7.22 8.87
CA ARG A 34 -6.78 8.20 9.88
C ARG A 34 -5.34 7.96 10.31
N ALA A 35 -4.68 9.03 10.77
CA ALA A 35 -3.28 9.06 11.13
C ALA A 35 -2.83 7.73 11.77
N PRO A 36 -1.81 7.07 11.22
CA PRO A 36 -1.32 5.87 11.85
C PRO A 36 -0.90 6.21 13.27
N ALA A 37 -1.52 5.56 14.23
CA ALA A 37 -1.02 5.55 15.59
C ALA A 37 0.45 5.16 15.58
N PRO A 38 1.25 5.58 16.56
CA PRO A 38 2.63 5.17 16.65
C PRO A 38 2.74 3.66 16.44
N SER A 39 3.54 3.25 15.49
CA SER A 39 3.65 1.85 15.10
C SER A 39 4.33 1.03 16.19
N SER A 40 3.82 -0.17 16.42
CA SER A 40 4.50 -1.20 17.18
C SER A 40 4.90 -2.34 16.25
N LEU A 41 5.88 -3.12 16.67
CA LEU A 41 6.32 -4.30 15.96
C LEU A 41 5.92 -5.55 16.76
N LEU A 42 5.01 -6.34 16.20
CA LEU A 42 4.54 -7.58 16.81
C LEU A 42 5.43 -8.74 16.37
N ARG A 43 5.93 -9.51 17.34
CA ARG A 43 6.64 -10.77 17.15
C ARG A 43 5.69 -11.95 17.34
N LEU A 44 5.62 -12.80 16.35
CA LEU A 44 4.84 -14.04 16.34
C LEU A 44 5.83 -15.22 16.28
N PRO A 45 6.00 -16.00 17.36
CA PRO A 45 6.99 -17.08 17.39
C PRO A 45 6.75 -18.13 16.31
N GLY A 46 7.76 -18.39 15.45
CA GLY A 46 7.64 -19.30 14.31
C GLY A 46 7.38 -20.75 14.69
N GLU A 47 7.90 -21.19 15.83
CA GLU A 47 7.68 -22.54 16.40
C GLU A 47 6.52 -22.59 17.39
N GLY A 48 5.75 -21.53 17.50
CA GLY A 48 4.69 -21.37 18.50
C GLY A 48 5.19 -20.77 19.80
N GLY A 49 4.28 -20.23 20.60
CA GLY A 49 4.60 -19.59 21.87
C GLY A 49 3.91 -18.25 22.04
N VAL A 50 4.36 -17.46 23.00
CA VAL A 50 3.71 -16.21 23.39
C VAL A 50 4.15 -15.08 22.47
N ALA A 51 3.18 -14.42 21.81
CA ALA A 51 3.43 -13.21 21.04
C ALA A 51 3.86 -12.06 21.95
N THR A 52 4.77 -11.23 21.45
CA THR A 52 5.32 -10.08 22.17
C THR A 52 5.32 -8.85 21.28
N LEU A 53 5.23 -7.69 21.90
CA LEU A 53 5.21 -6.41 21.20
C LEU A 53 6.48 -5.62 21.51
N TYR A 54 7.00 -4.95 20.49
CA TYR A 54 8.18 -4.09 20.58
C TYR A 54 7.85 -2.67 20.15
N ARG A 55 8.47 -1.70 20.80
CA ARG A 55 8.35 -0.28 20.44
C ARG A 55 9.23 0.04 19.25
N VAL A 56 8.71 0.83 18.33
CA VAL A 56 9.47 1.35 17.19
C VAL A 56 9.79 2.82 17.48
N PRO A 57 11.05 3.27 17.26
CA PRO A 57 12.14 2.64 16.52
C PRO A 57 13.11 1.77 17.34
N SER A 58 13.09 1.84 18.66
CA SER A 58 14.13 1.29 19.55
C SER A 58 14.14 -0.24 19.63
N LEU A 59 13.09 -0.90 19.21
CA LEU A 59 12.86 -2.34 19.36
C LEU A 59 12.97 -2.82 20.82
N ASP A 60 12.69 -1.94 21.78
CA ASP A 60 12.56 -2.34 23.17
C ASP A 60 11.27 -3.12 23.38
N PRO A 61 11.29 -4.20 24.17
CA PRO A 61 10.08 -4.92 24.47
C PRO A 61 9.09 -4.04 25.25
N SER A 62 7.82 -4.08 24.87
CA SER A 62 6.75 -3.51 25.66
C SER A 62 6.35 -4.42 26.80
N SER A 63 5.55 -3.93 27.74
CA SER A 63 4.97 -4.77 28.80
C SER A 63 3.89 -5.73 28.27
N TRP A 64 3.43 -5.51 27.03
CA TRP A 64 2.37 -6.32 26.42
C TRP A 64 2.90 -7.67 25.95
N LYS A 65 2.19 -8.74 26.36
CA LYS A 65 2.38 -10.12 25.88
C LYS A 65 1.02 -10.78 25.74
N ALA A 66 0.90 -11.69 24.78
CA ALA A 66 -0.28 -12.53 24.67
C ALA A 66 -0.44 -13.36 25.94
N GLU A 67 -1.68 -13.66 26.33
CA GLU A 67 -1.97 -14.56 27.48
C GLU A 67 -1.94 -16.02 27.06
N ASP A 68 -2.43 -16.29 25.84
CA ASP A 68 -2.43 -17.63 25.29
C ASP A 68 -1.27 -17.79 24.30
N PRO A 69 -0.63 -18.98 24.24
CA PRO A 69 0.38 -19.28 23.24
C PRO A 69 -0.26 -19.39 21.84
N LEU A 70 0.41 -18.85 20.83
CA LEU A 70 0.09 -19.13 19.44
C LEU A 70 0.56 -20.52 19.02
N PRO A 71 -0.15 -21.22 18.15
CA PRO A 71 0.40 -22.36 17.44
C PRO A 71 1.54 -21.92 16.50
N PRO A 72 2.37 -22.87 16.01
CA PRO A 72 3.42 -22.56 15.04
C PRO A 72 2.87 -21.80 13.83
N VAL A 73 3.36 -20.58 13.63
CA VAL A 73 2.89 -19.69 12.55
C VAL A 73 3.55 -20.07 11.23
N GLN A 74 2.74 -20.35 10.23
CA GLN A 74 3.20 -20.58 8.85
C GLN A 74 3.26 -19.27 8.07
N ARG A 75 2.23 -18.42 8.22
CA ARG A 75 2.11 -17.18 7.47
C ARG A 75 1.32 -16.14 8.26
N ILE A 76 1.80 -14.90 8.26
CA ILE A 76 1.04 -13.76 8.74
C ILE A 76 0.10 -13.32 7.62
N VAL A 77 -1.19 -13.15 7.95
CA VAL A 77 -2.22 -12.70 7.00
C VAL A 77 -2.36 -11.19 7.03
N GLY A 78 -2.37 -10.62 8.23
CA GLY A 78 -2.47 -9.18 8.43
C GLY A 78 -3.03 -8.80 9.78
N ALA A 79 -3.29 -7.52 9.99
CA ALA A 79 -3.92 -6.98 11.18
C ALA A 79 -5.06 -6.04 10.82
N ASP A 80 -6.13 -6.09 11.61
CA ASP A 80 -7.17 -5.07 11.68
C ASP A 80 -6.92 -4.24 12.95
N PRO A 81 -6.24 -3.08 12.85
CA PRO A 81 -5.90 -2.28 14.01
C PRO A 81 -7.13 -1.61 14.67
N GLU A 82 -8.22 -1.42 13.92
CA GLU A 82 -9.46 -0.84 14.47
C GLU A 82 -10.18 -1.81 15.40
N GLN A 83 -10.15 -3.10 15.06
CA GLN A 83 -10.70 -4.14 15.90
C GLN A 83 -9.67 -4.75 16.86
N GLY A 84 -8.41 -4.33 16.79
CA GLY A 84 -7.33 -4.89 17.58
C GLY A 84 -7.06 -6.37 17.28
N LEU A 85 -7.27 -6.82 16.04
CA LEU A 85 -7.12 -8.22 15.66
C LEU A 85 -5.91 -8.44 14.75
N VAL A 86 -5.17 -9.52 15.00
CA VAL A 86 -4.11 -10.01 14.12
C VAL A 86 -4.47 -11.41 13.65
N PHE A 87 -4.28 -11.66 12.36
CA PHE A 87 -4.61 -12.94 11.73
C PHE A 87 -3.36 -13.62 11.21
N SER A 88 -3.25 -14.91 11.46
CA SER A 88 -2.18 -15.77 10.96
C SER A 88 -2.72 -17.14 10.54
N LEU A 89 -2.01 -17.80 9.63
CA LEU A 89 -2.23 -19.22 9.32
C LEU A 89 -1.22 -20.04 10.10
N ASP A 90 -1.70 -21.09 10.76
CA ASP A 90 -0.84 -22.07 11.40
C ASP A 90 -0.39 -23.17 10.42
N ARG A 91 0.54 -24.03 10.85
CA ARG A 91 1.02 -25.16 10.04
C ARG A 91 -0.05 -26.22 9.76
N LYS A 92 -1.16 -26.22 10.51
CA LYS A 92 -2.31 -27.11 10.30
C LYS A 92 -3.35 -26.51 9.37
N ARG A 93 -3.08 -25.33 8.80
CA ARG A 93 -3.99 -24.55 7.95
C ARG A 93 -5.21 -24.05 8.70
N ASN A 94 -5.09 -23.74 9.96
CA ASN A 94 -6.11 -23.01 10.67
C ASN A 94 -5.81 -21.51 10.60
N LEU A 95 -6.85 -20.72 10.37
CA LEU A 95 -6.80 -19.28 10.54
C LEU A 95 -6.95 -18.97 12.02
N VAL A 96 -5.91 -18.40 12.60
CA VAL A 96 -5.80 -18.09 14.01
C VAL A 96 -5.88 -16.57 14.19
N THR A 97 -6.64 -16.12 15.18
CA THR A 97 -6.71 -14.73 15.59
C THR A 97 -6.00 -14.52 16.92
N LEU A 98 -5.27 -13.43 17.00
CA LEU A 98 -4.76 -12.85 18.25
C LEU A 98 -5.47 -11.52 18.47
N ASP A 99 -6.22 -11.42 19.55
CA ASP A 99 -6.87 -10.20 19.99
C ASP A 99 -5.87 -9.39 20.84
N LEU A 100 -5.53 -8.19 20.40
CA LEU A 100 -4.51 -7.34 21.04
C LEU A 100 -5.00 -6.71 22.35
N GLU A 101 -6.29 -6.52 22.52
CA GLU A 101 -6.88 -5.94 23.73
C GLU A 101 -7.03 -7.00 24.82
N THR A 102 -7.65 -8.12 24.48
CA THR A 102 -7.87 -9.23 25.42
C THR A 102 -6.67 -10.15 25.54
N ARG A 103 -5.68 -10.03 24.65
CA ARG A 103 -4.44 -10.84 24.56
C ARG A 103 -4.68 -12.33 24.34
N ARG A 104 -5.91 -12.67 23.87
CA ARG A 104 -6.34 -14.06 23.68
C ARG A 104 -6.09 -14.53 22.25
N VAL A 105 -5.79 -15.83 22.14
CA VAL A 105 -5.60 -16.52 20.86
C VAL A 105 -6.77 -17.46 20.63
N ARG A 106 -7.33 -17.47 19.41
CA ARG A 106 -8.44 -18.34 19.04
C ARG A 106 -8.27 -18.88 17.62
N THR A 107 -8.64 -20.13 17.40
CA THR A 107 -8.87 -20.63 16.06
C THR A 107 -10.18 -20.03 15.52
N TYR A 108 -10.10 -19.39 14.36
CA TYR A 108 -11.22 -18.69 13.75
C TYR A 108 -11.88 -19.52 12.65
N LEU A 109 -11.08 -20.10 11.74
CA LEU A 109 -11.51 -21.04 10.72
C LEU A 109 -10.49 -22.17 10.60
N GLU A 110 -10.98 -23.35 10.26
CA GLU A 110 -10.16 -24.53 10.01
C GLU A 110 -10.05 -24.78 8.49
N GLN A 111 -9.03 -25.54 8.08
CA GLN A 111 -8.81 -25.98 6.71
C GLN A 111 -8.72 -24.82 5.69
N VAL A 112 -8.14 -23.71 6.08
CA VAL A 112 -7.91 -22.55 5.23
C VAL A 112 -6.67 -22.77 4.37
N ARG A 113 -6.84 -22.74 3.04
CA ARG A 113 -5.74 -22.89 2.08
C ARG A 113 -4.93 -21.60 1.95
N ALA A 114 -5.62 -20.47 1.88
CA ALA A 114 -5.03 -19.15 1.74
C ALA A 114 -5.93 -18.09 2.38
N ALA A 115 -5.34 -17.03 2.84
CA ALA A 115 -6.07 -15.87 3.36
C ALA A 115 -5.32 -14.57 3.04
N THR A 116 -6.06 -13.49 2.93
CA THR A 116 -5.52 -12.12 2.76
C THR A 116 -6.42 -11.12 3.45
N MET A 117 -5.85 -9.98 3.82
CA MET A 117 -6.57 -8.87 4.43
C MET A 117 -6.52 -7.66 3.51
N GLY A 118 -7.65 -6.99 3.35
CA GLY A 118 -7.76 -5.77 2.59
C GLY A 118 -7.34 -4.53 3.38
N PRO A 119 -7.08 -3.43 2.68
CA PRO A 119 -6.76 -2.16 3.31
C PRO A 119 -7.91 -1.61 4.19
N ASP A 120 -9.12 -2.05 3.95
CA ASP A 120 -10.35 -1.75 4.69
C ASP A 120 -10.57 -2.64 5.92
N GLY A 121 -9.60 -3.49 6.25
CA GLY A 121 -9.72 -4.47 7.34
C GLY A 121 -10.55 -5.71 6.99
N ALA A 122 -11.11 -5.82 5.78
CA ALA A 122 -11.84 -7.01 5.36
C ALA A 122 -10.88 -8.20 5.20
N LEU A 123 -11.21 -9.30 5.83
CA LEU A 123 -10.44 -10.54 5.76
C LEU A 123 -11.12 -11.52 4.80
N TYR A 124 -10.34 -12.11 3.91
CA TYR A 124 -10.80 -13.12 2.97
C TYR A 124 -10.05 -14.42 3.21
N ALA A 125 -10.77 -15.50 3.36
CA ALA A 125 -10.22 -16.85 3.51
C ALA A 125 -10.75 -17.77 2.41
N VAL A 126 -9.89 -18.59 1.86
CA VAL A 126 -10.21 -19.61 0.86
C VAL A 126 -9.97 -20.98 1.47
N ASP A 127 -11.00 -21.82 1.50
CA ASP A 127 -10.92 -23.18 2.01
C ASP A 127 -10.27 -24.15 1.01
N THR A 128 -10.11 -25.39 1.40
CA THR A 128 -9.58 -26.47 0.53
C THR A 128 -10.47 -26.79 -0.67
N GLY A 129 -11.77 -26.45 -0.61
CA GLY A 129 -12.74 -26.56 -1.68
C GLY A 129 -12.83 -25.32 -2.58
N SER A 130 -11.90 -24.36 -2.45
CA SER A 130 -11.87 -23.10 -3.19
C SER A 130 -13.07 -22.17 -2.92
N THR A 131 -13.80 -22.39 -1.81
CA THR A 131 -14.86 -21.49 -1.35
C THR A 131 -14.25 -20.26 -0.69
N VAL A 132 -14.69 -19.09 -1.06
CA VAL A 132 -14.28 -17.83 -0.45
C VAL A 132 -15.22 -17.45 0.67
N THR A 133 -14.67 -17.13 1.82
CA THR A 133 -15.38 -16.56 2.98
C THR A 133 -14.77 -15.20 3.28
N GLN A 134 -15.59 -14.17 3.29
CA GLN A 134 -15.23 -12.83 3.73
C GLN A 134 -15.67 -12.65 5.19
N MET A 135 -14.83 -12.07 6.01
CA MET A 135 -15.17 -11.66 7.38
C MET A 135 -15.46 -10.17 7.40
N VAL A 136 -16.69 -9.82 7.74
CA VAL A 136 -17.11 -8.43 7.92
C VAL A 136 -17.52 -8.26 9.38
N ARG A 137 -16.85 -7.37 10.11
CA ARG A 137 -17.14 -7.09 11.54
C ARG A 137 -17.28 -8.36 12.39
N ARG A 138 -16.37 -9.31 12.22
CA ARG A 138 -16.34 -10.63 12.89
C ARG A 138 -17.46 -11.60 12.46
N ALA A 139 -18.26 -11.26 11.47
CA ALA A 139 -19.27 -12.16 10.91
C ALA A 139 -18.79 -12.75 9.57
N PRO A 140 -18.77 -14.07 9.39
CA PRO A 140 -18.42 -14.69 8.13
C PRO A 140 -19.55 -14.54 7.11
N VAL A 141 -19.19 -14.05 5.92
CA VAL A 141 -20.10 -13.99 4.77
C VAL A 141 -19.47 -14.81 3.64
N ARG A 142 -20.17 -15.81 3.16
CA ARG A 142 -19.69 -16.61 2.02
C ARG A 142 -20.02 -15.92 0.72
N PHE A 143 -19.04 -15.84 -0.16
CA PHE A 143 -19.30 -15.47 -1.55
C PHE A 143 -20.13 -16.53 -2.25
N ARG A 144 -21.00 -16.11 -3.17
CA ARG A 144 -21.79 -17.03 -3.99
C ARG A 144 -20.94 -17.83 -4.97
N SER A 145 -19.82 -17.25 -5.39
CA SER A 145 -18.91 -17.85 -6.35
C SER A 145 -17.68 -18.43 -5.66
N LYS A 146 -17.14 -19.50 -6.26
CA LYS A 146 -15.88 -20.11 -5.85
C LYS A 146 -14.79 -19.74 -6.85
N LEU A 147 -13.53 -19.81 -6.40
CA LEU A 147 -12.39 -19.79 -7.31
C LEU A 147 -12.37 -21.04 -8.18
N GLN A 148 -11.98 -20.91 -9.45
CA GLN A 148 -11.86 -22.03 -10.39
C GLN A 148 -10.68 -22.95 -10.07
N GLY A 149 -9.73 -22.47 -9.23
CA GLY A 149 -8.56 -23.24 -8.85
C GLY A 149 -7.99 -22.83 -7.49
N ALA A 150 -6.91 -23.51 -7.14
CA ALA A 150 -6.15 -23.15 -5.96
C ALA A 150 -5.45 -21.79 -6.15
N PRO A 151 -5.67 -20.82 -5.27
CA PRO A 151 -5.00 -19.55 -5.39
C PRO A 151 -3.50 -19.69 -5.06
N GLN A 152 -2.67 -19.11 -5.90
CA GLN A 152 -1.25 -18.91 -5.67
C GLN A 152 -1.02 -17.62 -4.87
N GLU A 153 -1.80 -16.59 -5.19
CA GLU A 153 -1.77 -15.30 -4.53
C GLU A 153 -3.18 -14.73 -4.39
N LEU A 154 -3.40 -14.00 -3.31
CA LEU A 154 -4.65 -13.34 -2.99
C LEU A 154 -4.39 -11.88 -2.64
N TYR A 155 -5.24 -10.99 -3.15
CA TYR A 155 -5.23 -9.56 -2.82
C TYR A 155 -6.67 -9.10 -2.59
N ALA A 156 -6.93 -8.57 -1.41
CA ALA A 156 -8.18 -7.90 -1.13
C ALA A 156 -8.07 -6.41 -1.49
N THR A 157 -9.10 -5.87 -2.11
CA THR A 157 -9.12 -4.50 -2.61
C THR A 157 -9.92 -3.59 -1.68
N MET A 158 -9.68 -2.28 -1.78
CA MET A 158 -10.49 -1.26 -1.08
C MET A 158 -11.96 -1.27 -1.49
N THR A 159 -12.28 -1.78 -2.67
CA THR A 159 -13.65 -1.85 -3.19
C THR A 159 -14.42 -3.09 -2.73
N GLY A 160 -13.84 -3.90 -1.86
CA GLY A 160 -14.47 -5.12 -1.37
C GLY A 160 -14.43 -6.29 -2.34
N ALA A 161 -13.61 -6.23 -3.38
CA ALA A 161 -13.36 -7.34 -4.28
C ALA A 161 -12.12 -8.14 -3.84
N LEU A 162 -12.11 -9.43 -4.16
CA LEU A 162 -10.97 -10.31 -4.02
C LEU A 162 -10.34 -10.56 -5.39
N LEU A 163 -9.06 -10.29 -5.52
CA LEU A 163 -8.25 -10.67 -6.66
C LEU A 163 -7.48 -11.94 -6.32
N ALA A 164 -7.60 -12.96 -7.14
CA ALA A 164 -6.89 -14.22 -6.96
C ALA A 164 -6.11 -14.57 -8.23
N ARG A 165 -4.83 -14.85 -8.09
CA ARG A 165 -4.06 -15.49 -9.16
C ARG A 165 -4.16 -16.99 -8.96
N VAL A 166 -4.72 -17.67 -9.97
CA VAL A 166 -4.84 -19.12 -10.00
C VAL A 166 -4.06 -19.72 -11.19
N GLY A 167 -3.72 -20.98 -11.11
CA GLY A 167 -2.97 -21.68 -12.16
C GLY A 167 -1.45 -21.49 -12.08
N GLU A 168 -0.72 -22.59 -12.29
CA GLU A 168 0.75 -22.59 -12.19
C GLU A 168 1.43 -22.29 -13.54
N LYS A 169 0.92 -22.85 -14.63
CA LYS A 169 1.53 -22.73 -15.97
C LYS A 169 0.95 -21.60 -16.81
N ALA A 170 -0.33 -21.32 -16.62
CA ALA A 170 -1.03 -20.24 -17.31
C ALA A 170 -1.76 -19.44 -16.22
N PRO A 171 -1.16 -18.35 -15.71
CA PRO A 171 -1.76 -17.60 -14.63
C PRO A 171 -3.06 -16.95 -15.09
N VAL A 172 -4.11 -17.16 -14.32
CA VAL A 172 -5.41 -16.54 -14.51
C VAL A 172 -5.68 -15.63 -13.33
N LEU A 173 -6.03 -14.41 -13.61
CA LEU A 173 -6.56 -13.47 -12.62
C LEU A 173 -8.07 -13.69 -12.51
N GLU A 174 -8.54 -14.07 -11.35
CA GLU A 174 -9.96 -14.08 -11.00
C GLU A 174 -10.28 -12.90 -10.10
N VAL A 175 -11.35 -12.19 -10.47
CA VAL A 175 -11.89 -11.07 -9.71
C VAL A 175 -13.25 -11.48 -9.16
N LEU A 176 -13.37 -11.57 -7.85
CA LEU A 176 -14.62 -11.91 -7.16
C LEU A 176 -15.10 -10.70 -6.36
N GLY A 177 -16.36 -10.30 -6.63
CA GLY A 177 -17.08 -9.31 -5.81
C GLY A 177 -18.26 -9.98 -5.10
N SER A 178 -18.81 -9.33 -4.07
CA SER A 178 -19.98 -9.85 -3.34
C SER A 178 -21.22 -9.91 -4.23
N ASP A 179 -21.39 -8.96 -5.13
CA ASP A 179 -22.63 -8.71 -5.85
C ASP A 179 -22.51 -8.86 -7.38
N GLN A 180 -21.30 -9.18 -7.89
CA GLN A 180 -21.05 -9.30 -9.32
C GLN A 180 -20.59 -10.71 -9.68
N PRO A 181 -20.88 -11.19 -10.90
CA PRO A 181 -20.32 -12.44 -11.37
C PRO A 181 -18.80 -12.36 -11.46
N PRO A 182 -18.09 -13.47 -11.20
CA PRO A 182 -16.63 -13.49 -11.29
C PRO A 182 -16.15 -13.12 -12.68
N VAL A 183 -15.08 -12.37 -12.75
CA VAL A 183 -14.36 -12.05 -13.99
C VAL A 183 -13.06 -12.84 -14.00
N SER A 184 -12.79 -13.56 -15.07
CA SER A 184 -11.55 -14.33 -15.26
C SER A 184 -10.79 -13.80 -16.46
N THR A 185 -9.50 -13.51 -16.28
CA THR A 185 -8.62 -12.99 -17.33
C THR A 185 -7.31 -13.77 -17.33
N THR A 186 -6.93 -14.34 -18.46
CA THR A 186 -5.61 -14.97 -18.62
C THR A 186 -4.54 -13.89 -18.64
N LEU A 187 -3.53 -14.05 -17.81
CA LEU A 187 -2.40 -13.12 -17.73
C LEU A 187 -1.24 -13.63 -18.59
N PRO A 188 -0.50 -12.73 -19.27
CA PRO A 188 0.66 -13.11 -20.07
C PRO A 188 1.88 -13.48 -19.22
N SER A 189 1.89 -13.17 -17.93
CA SER A 189 3.00 -13.43 -17.01
C SER A 189 2.48 -13.59 -15.58
N GLU A 190 3.27 -14.27 -14.75
CA GLU A 190 3.04 -14.38 -13.30
C GLU A 190 3.50 -13.15 -12.52
N ARG A 191 4.27 -12.25 -13.15
CA ARG A 191 4.80 -11.03 -12.55
C ARG A 191 3.75 -9.93 -12.58
N PHE A 192 2.94 -9.86 -11.54
CA PHE A 192 1.87 -8.88 -11.48
C PHE A 192 1.79 -8.17 -10.13
N ALA A 193 1.18 -6.99 -10.12
CA ALA A 193 0.92 -6.21 -8.94
C ALA A 193 -0.46 -5.54 -9.04
N PRO A 194 -1.33 -5.66 -8.05
CA PRO A 194 -2.55 -4.88 -7.97
C PRO A 194 -2.26 -3.45 -7.52
N SER A 195 -3.09 -2.51 -7.97
CA SER A 195 -3.12 -1.17 -7.39
C SER A 195 -3.72 -1.22 -5.98
N PHE A 196 -3.40 -0.24 -5.15
CA PHE A 196 -3.94 -0.13 -3.79
C PHE A 196 -5.48 -0.13 -3.79
N TYR A 197 -6.10 0.56 -4.72
CA TYR A 197 -7.56 0.61 -4.83
C TYR A 197 -8.17 -0.64 -5.47
N GLY A 198 -7.35 -1.48 -6.10
CA GLY A 198 -7.80 -2.69 -6.77
C GLY A 198 -8.55 -2.44 -8.09
N ASP A 199 -8.48 -1.24 -8.62
CA ASP A 199 -9.05 -0.86 -9.91
C ASP A 199 -8.24 -1.39 -11.09
N LEU A 200 -6.92 -1.56 -10.89
CA LEU A 200 -5.97 -2.00 -11.89
C LEU A 200 -5.09 -3.14 -11.38
N VAL A 201 -4.62 -3.93 -12.33
CA VAL A 201 -3.52 -4.88 -12.13
C VAL A 201 -2.46 -4.62 -13.20
N ALA A 202 -1.23 -4.38 -12.78
CA ALA A 202 -0.08 -4.27 -13.66
C ALA A 202 0.57 -5.64 -13.84
N VAL A 203 0.86 -6.04 -15.08
CA VAL A 203 1.54 -7.29 -15.41
C VAL A 203 2.79 -6.97 -16.19
N ALA A 204 3.95 -7.39 -15.66
CA ALA A 204 5.21 -7.27 -16.36
C ALA A 204 5.40 -8.43 -17.35
N THR A 205 5.58 -8.10 -18.62
CA THR A 205 5.94 -9.04 -19.69
C THR A 205 7.41 -8.85 -20.06
N ASP A 206 7.88 -9.51 -21.10
CA ASP A 206 9.29 -9.38 -21.50
C ASP A 206 9.63 -8.01 -22.12
N THR A 207 8.64 -7.25 -22.60
CA THR A 207 8.88 -5.99 -23.33
C THR A 207 7.98 -4.84 -22.90
N ALA A 208 7.06 -5.09 -21.97
CA ALA A 208 6.05 -4.11 -21.60
C ALA A 208 5.48 -4.35 -20.21
N VAL A 209 4.88 -3.33 -19.64
CA VAL A 209 3.92 -3.46 -18.54
C VAL A 209 2.52 -3.29 -19.10
N ILE A 210 1.64 -4.25 -18.83
CA ILE A 210 0.24 -4.24 -19.27
C ILE A 210 -0.65 -3.96 -18.08
N LEU A 211 -1.51 -2.95 -18.19
CA LEU A 211 -2.50 -2.62 -17.18
C LEU A 211 -3.85 -3.23 -17.53
N TYR A 212 -4.36 -4.07 -16.67
CA TYR A 212 -5.70 -4.65 -16.74
C TYR A 212 -6.62 -3.94 -15.78
N GLN A 213 -7.81 -3.57 -16.23
CA GLN A 213 -8.87 -3.13 -15.34
C GLN A 213 -9.51 -4.35 -14.67
N THR A 214 -9.74 -4.25 -13.36
CA THR A 214 -10.41 -5.31 -12.59
C THR A 214 -11.91 -5.27 -12.76
N GLN A 215 -12.46 -4.12 -13.17
CA GLN A 215 -13.86 -3.92 -13.47
C GLN A 215 -13.99 -3.23 -14.83
N GLY A 216 -15.07 -3.56 -15.55
CA GLY A 216 -15.31 -2.99 -16.86
C GLY A 216 -14.82 -3.87 -18.02
N LYS A 217 -15.03 -3.38 -19.26
CA LYS A 217 -14.71 -4.09 -20.50
C LYS A 217 -13.65 -3.38 -21.34
N ASN A 218 -12.89 -2.46 -20.75
CA ASN A 218 -11.88 -1.73 -21.50
C ASN A 218 -10.70 -2.64 -21.86
N ALA A 219 -10.14 -2.42 -23.04
CA ALA A 219 -8.95 -3.13 -23.48
C ALA A 219 -7.77 -2.84 -22.54
N PRO A 220 -6.91 -3.82 -22.27
CA PRO A 220 -5.70 -3.60 -21.50
C PRO A 220 -4.82 -2.54 -22.14
N LYS A 221 -4.21 -1.69 -21.31
CA LYS A 221 -3.26 -0.66 -21.75
C LYS A 221 -1.84 -1.23 -21.69
N SER A 222 -1.12 -1.21 -22.80
CA SER A 222 0.27 -1.64 -22.88
C SER A 222 1.21 -0.43 -22.83
N MET A 223 2.19 -0.48 -21.93
CA MET A 223 3.28 0.49 -21.78
C MET A 223 4.58 -0.21 -22.19
N ARG A 224 5.08 0.11 -23.38
CA ARG A 224 6.34 -0.46 -23.88
C ARG A 224 7.53 0.16 -23.15
N LEU A 225 8.55 -0.67 -22.87
CA LEU A 225 9.78 -0.28 -22.24
C LEU A 225 10.97 -0.61 -23.16
N SER A 226 12.05 0.11 -22.98
CA SER A 226 13.31 -0.17 -23.68
C SER A 226 14.01 -1.42 -23.17
N GLY A 227 13.88 -1.70 -21.87
CA GLY A 227 14.45 -2.88 -21.23
C GLY A 227 13.40 -3.99 -20.99
N HIS A 228 13.82 -5.06 -20.30
CA HIS A 228 13.00 -6.22 -19.99
C HIS A 228 12.47 -6.14 -18.55
N PRO A 229 11.18 -5.86 -18.32
CA PRO A 229 10.60 -5.80 -16.98
C PRO A 229 10.75 -7.12 -16.22
N LYS A 230 11.27 -7.07 -14.99
CA LYS A 230 11.45 -8.22 -14.09
C LYS A 230 10.51 -8.16 -12.88
N ALA A 231 10.24 -6.96 -12.39
CA ALA A 231 9.31 -6.73 -11.30
C ALA A 231 8.55 -5.43 -11.50
N VAL A 232 7.31 -5.38 -11.03
CA VAL A 232 6.46 -4.20 -11.09
C VAL A 232 5.71 -4.04 -9.78
N VAL A 233 5.51 -2.79 -9.35
CA VAL A 233 4.64 -2.44 -8.24
C VAL A 233 4.06 -1.04 -8.46
N PHE A 234 2.82 -0.81 -8.03
CA PHE A 234 2.26 0.54 -7.99
C PHE A 234 2.87 1.33 -6.84
N SER A 235 3.00 2.63 -7.01
CA SER A 235 3.22 3.51 -5.85
C SER A 235 2.06 3.38 -4.86
N PRO A 236 2.23 3.69 -3.57
CA PRO A 236 1.13 3.66 -2.60
C PRO A 236 -0.07 4.51 -3.02
N SER A 237 0.17 5.63 -3.69
CA SER A 237 -0.88 6.50 -4.25
C SER A 237 -1.56 5.91 -5.50
N GLY A 238 -1.03 4.84 -6.09
CA GLY A 238 -1.56 4.23 -7.30
C GLY A 238 -1.34 5.02 -8.60
N HIS A 239 -0.67 6.17 -8.57
CA HIS A 239 -0.48 7.03 -9.75
C HIS A 239 0.77 6.73 -10.56
N ARG A 240 1.72 6.01 -9.96
CA ARG A 240 2.99 5.64 -10.59
C ARG A 240 3.17 4.14 -10.57
N LEU A 241 3.97 3.65 -11.50
CA LEU A 241 4.46 2.29 -11.52
C LEU A 241 5.97 2.32 -11.35
N TYR A 242 6.48 1.50 -10.47
CA TYR A 242 7.90 1.24 -10.32
C TYR A 242 8.19 -0.07 -11.01
N VAL A 243 9.12 -0.06 -11.95
CA VAL A 243 9.44 -1.23 -12.78
C VAL A 243 10.94 -1.47 -12.73
N ALA A 244 11.36 -2.57 -12.14
CA ALA A 244 12.74 -3.02 -12.24
C ALA A 244 12.95 -3.76 -13.55
N GLN A 245 14.00 -3.42 -14.28
CA GLN A 245 14.37 -4.00 -15.56
C GLN A 245 15.62 -4.89 -15.44
N GLU A 246 15.86 -5.69 -16.46
CA GLU A 246 17.01 -6.61 -16.50
C GLU A 246 18.35 -5.89 -16.67
N ASP A 247 18.33 -4.71 -17.24
CA ASP A 247 19.48 -3.84 -17.51
C ASP A 247 19.89 -2.98 -16.30
N ASP A 248 19.61 -3.47 -15.11
CA ASP A 248 19.98 -2.85 -13.84
C ASP A 248 19.38 -1.46 -13.63
N GLU A 249 18.21 -1.23 -14.19
CA GLU A 249 17.49 0.03 -14.08
C GLU A 249 16.14 -0.14 -13.36
N LEU A 250 15.84 0.80 -12.48
CA LEU A 250 14.50 1.01 -11.93
C LEU A 250 13.86 2.20 -12.63
N VAL A 251 12.78 1.96 -13.36
CA VAL A 251 12.05 3.00 -14.11
C VAL A 251 10.77 3.36 -13.37
N VAL A 252 10.44 4.63 -13.37
CA VAL A 252 9.18 5.17 -12.85
C VAL A 252 8.32 5.60 -14.01
N LEU A 253 7.12 5.02 -14.11
CA LEU A 253 6.16 5.35 -15.17
C LEU A 253 4.94 6.07 -14.59
N ASP A 254 4.43 7.02 -15.33
CA ASP A 254 3.09 7.55 -15.12
C ASP A 254 2.05 6.52 -15.57
N ARG A 255 1.09 6.16 -14.70
CA ARG A 255 0.10 5.14 -15.05
C ARG A 255 -0.88 5.58 -16.12
N TYR A 256 -1.12 6.90 -16.27
CA TYR A 256 -2.10 7.44 -17.20
C TYR A 256 -1.53 7.62 -18.61
N SER A 257 -0.36 8.25 -18.73
CA SER A 257 0.31 8.45 -20.02
C SER A 257 1.12 7.21 -20.43
N GLY A 258 1.74 6.53 -19.49
CA GLY A 258 2.74 5.48 -19.72
C GLY A 258 4.14 6.04 -19.94
N GLU A 259 4.31 7.34 -19.73
CA GLU A 259 5.60 8.00 -19.89
C GLU A 259 6.56 7.65 -18.75
N ARG A 260 7.83 7.62 -19.10
CA ARG A 260 8.91 7.52 -18.14
C ARG A 260 9.10 8.88 -17.47
N LEU A 261 8.89 8.91 -16.15
CA LEU A 261 9.06 10.11 -15.33
C LEU A 261 10.49 10.21 -14.80
N GLU A 262 11.01 9.11 -14.27
CA GLU A 262 12.28 9.03 -13.56
C GLU A 262 12.93 7.67 -13.78
N SER A 263 14.21 7.58 -13.43
CA SER A 263 14.92 6.30 -13.32
C SER A 263 16.03 6.35 -12.29
N VAL A 264 16.41 5.18 -11.83
CA VAL A 264 17.51 4.97 -10.88
C VAL A 264 18.34 3.79 -11.33
N ASP A 265 19.66 3.98 -11.46
CA ASP A 265 20.59 2.87 -11.70
C ASP A 265 20.65 1.99 -10.45
N LEU A 266 20.49 0.68 -10.63
CA LEU A 266 20.59 -0.32 -9.60
C LEU A 266 21.98 -0.97 -9.63
N PRO A 267 22.49 -1.49 -8.51
CA PRO A 267 23.78 -2.18 -8.46
C PRO A 267 23.83 -3.51 -9.23
N GLY A 268 22.70 -3.96 -9.77
CA GLY A 268 22.56 -5.21 -10.50
C GLY A 268 21.09 -5.58 -10.75
N PRO A 269 20.83 -6.76 -11.34
CA PRO A 269 19.49 -7.18 -11.68
C PRO A 269 18.62 -7.40 -10.43
N ALA A 270 17.36 -6.98 -10.52
CA ALA A 270 16.37 -7.08 -9.46
C ALA A 270 15.29 -8.13 -9.80
N LYS A 271 14.74 -8.77 -8.76
CA LYS A 271 13.63 -9.74 -8.91
C LYS A 271 12.36 -9.37 -8.17
N GLY A 272 12.40 -8.37 -7.28
CA GLY A 272 11.24 -7.98 -6.49
C GLY A 272 11.31 -6.54 -6.02
N LEU A 273 10.14 -5.97 -5.80
CA LEU A 273 9.95 -4.62 -5.31
C LEU A 273 8.98 -4.65 -4.12
N ARG A 274 9.26 -3.88 -3.09
CA ARG A 274 8.37 -3.72 -1.94
C ARG A 274 8.26 -2.25 -1.57
N ASN A 275 7.07 -1.70 -1.68
CA ASN A 275 6.80 -0.35 -1.23
C ASN A 275 6.78 -0.26 0.30
N ASP A 276 7.22 0.88 0.76
CA ASP A 276 6.84 1.44 2.02
C ASP A 276 5.40 2.02 1.90
N ARG A 277 4.56 1.75 2.89
CA ARG A 277 3.18 2.28 2.93
C ARG A 277 3.10 3.80 3.07
N PHE A 278 4.20 4.46 3.46
CA PHE A 278 4.29 5.92 3.61
C PHE A 278 4.72 6.60 2.30
N GLY A 279 5.18 5.83 1.30
CA GLY A 279 5.57 6.33 -0.01
C GLY A 279 6.92 7.04 -0.06
N GLN A 280 7.77 6.84 0.94
CA GLN A 280 9.08 7.48 1.05
C GLN A 280 10.21 6.60 0.56
N TRP A 281 10.07 5.30 0.76
CA TRP A 281 11.10 4.30 0.51
C TRP A 281 10.58 3.18 -0.37
N LEU A 282 11.40 2.78 -1.31
CA LEU A 282 11.17 1.57 -2.09
C LEU A 282 12.32 0.59 -1.82
N LEU A 283 11.98 -0.60 -1.40
CA LEU A 283 12.93 -1.68 -1.20
C LEU A 283 12.99 -2.53 -2.47
N VAL A 284 14.18 -2.72 -3.00
CA VAL A 284 14.44 -3.52 -4.19
C VAL A 284 15.17 -4.80 -3.79
N GLN A 285 14.62 -5.94 -4.18
CA GLN A 285 15.22 -7.25 -3.97
C GLN A 285 16.14 -7.60 -5.14
N PRO A 286 17.44 -7.78 -4.92
CA PRO A 286 18.35 -8.28 -5.93
C PRO A 286 17.95 -9.66 -6.45
N ALA A 287 18.30 -9.96 -7.69
CA ALA A 287 18.09 -11.29 -8.28
C ALA A 287 18.89 -12.37 -7.54
N SER A 288 20.06 -12.01 -7.01
CA SER A 288 20.95 -12.89 -6.26
C SER A 288 21.44 -12.22 -4.97
N GLY A 289 21.81 -13.06 -4.00
CA GLY A 289 22.34 -12.61 -2.71
C GLY A 289 21.25 -12.22 -1.70
N ASP A 290 21.68 -12.12 -0.44
CA ASP A 290 20.86 -11.74 0.71
C ASP A 290 21.07 -10.25 1.03
N SER A 291 20.50 -9.38 0.19
CA SER A 291 20.54 -7.94 0.40
C SER A 291 19.24 -7.24 -0.01
N ALA A 292 19.10 -6.00 0.39
CA ALA A 292 18.06 -5.08 -0.06
C ALA A 292 18.71 -3.76 -0.49
N TRP A 293 18.30 -3.24 -1.61
CA TRP A 293 18.63 -1.87 -2.02
C TRP A 293 17.51 -0.96 -1.57
N VAL A 294 17.86 0.16 -0.96
CA VAL A 294 16.95 1.15 -0.44
C VAL A 294 16.94 2.35 -1.38
N ILE A 295 15.81 2.63 -1.99
CA ILE A 295 15.61 3.78 -2.87
C ILE A 295 14.86 4.87 -2.11
N ASP A 296 15.43 6.08 -2.10
CA ASP A 296 14.74 7.30 -1.64
C ASP A 296 13.84 7.79 -2.77
N VAL A 297 12.53 7.54 -2.62
CA VAL A 297 11.51 7.90 -3.62
C VAL A 297 11.37 9.41 -3.80
N GLY A 298 11.65 10.18 -2.75
CA GLY A 298 11.58 11.64 -2.84
C GLY A 298 12.71 12.27 -3.64
N ARG A 299 13.85 11.56 -3.80
CA ARG A 299 15.02 12.05 -4.54
C ARG A 299 15.40 11.17 -5.72
N TRP A 300 14.70 10.09 -5.93
CA TRP A 300 14.93 9.10 -7.00
C TRP A 300 16.40 8.67 -7.06
N ARG A 301 16.90 8.17 -5.95
CA ARG A 301 18.28 7.71 -5.87
C ARG A 301 18.43 6.49 -4.98
N LEU A 302 19.43 5.69 -5.25
CA LEU A 302 19.89 4.65 -4.34
C LEU A 302 20.44 5.32 -3.07
N ALA A 303 19.77 5.07 -1.94
CA ALA A 303 20.21 5.56 -0.64
C ALA A 303 21.23 4.63 0.02
N GLY A 304 21.16 3.31 -0.25
CA GLY A 304 22.12 2.36 0.25
C GLY A 304 21.76 0.90 -0.01
N THR A 305 22.69 0.02 0.36
CA THR A 305 22.53 -1.43 0.27
C THR A 305 22.66 -2.04 1.66
N LEU A 306 21.75 -2.93 2.01
CA LEU A 306 21.67 -3.56 3.33
C LEU A 306 21.68 -5.08 3.20
N ALA A 307 22.51 -5.73 4.01
CA ALA A 307 22.50 -7.19 4.11
C ALA A 307 21.24 -7.63 4.84
N THR A 308 20.38 -8.44 4.20
CA THR A 308 19.17 -8.99 4.78
C THR A 308 18.62 -10.13 3.95
N ARG A 309 18.06 -11.14 4.61
CA ARG A 309 17.28 -12.19 3.96
C ARG A 309 15.83 -11.72 3.78
N TRP A 310 15.30 -11.89 2.57
CA TRP A 310 13.91 -11.57 2.25
C TRP A 310 12.97 -12.70 2.67
N ALA A 311 11.85 -12.30 3.27
CA ALA A 311 10.70 -13.15 3.52
C ALA A 311 9.41 -12.35 3.27
N ALA A 312 8.25 -12.96 3.43
CA ALA A 312 6.97 -12.30 3.20
C ALA A 312 6.77 -11.06 4.09
N ASP A 313 7.28 -11.09 5.31
CA ASP A 313 7.13 -10.07 6.35
C ASP A 313 8.29 -9.05 6.38
N LEU A 314 9.54 -9.47 6.24
CA LEU A 314 10.74 -8.61 6.30
C LEU A 314 11.64 -8.77 5.08
N PRO A 315 12.41 -7.70 4.69
CA PRO A 315 12.49 -6.37 5.29
C PRO A 315 11.22 -5.54 5.10
N ALA A 316 10.88 -4.68 6.05
CA ALA A 316 9.70 -3.82 5.97
C ALA A 316 9.93 -2.48 6.70
N VAL A 317 9.37 -1.41 6.16
CA VAL A 317 9.37 -0.10 6.82
C VAL A 317 8.25 -0.07 7.85
N ALA A 318 8.62 -0.10 9.12
CA ALA A 318 7.68 -0.18 10.24
C ALA A 318 7.14 1.19 10.68
N SER A 319 7.94 2.24 10.52
CA SER A 319 7.54 3.64 10.71
C SER A 319 8.19 4.49 9.62
N PRO A 320 7.85 5.75 9.42
CA PRO A 320 8.30 6.54 8.26
C PRO A 320 9.80 6.45 7.94
N ASN A 321 10.62 6.34 8.96
CA ASN A 321 12.08 6.27 8.79
C ASN A 321 12.70 5.01 9.42
N THR A 322 11.91 4.06 9.90
CA THR A 322 12.45 2.86 10.53
C THR A 322 12.24 1.64 9.65
N LEU A 323 13.33 1.12 9.13
CA LEU A 323 13.37 -0.17 8.45
C LEU A 323 13.66 -1.27 9.46
N VAL A 324 12.87 -2.32 9.42
CA VAL A 324 13.11 -3.55 10.18
C VAL A 324 13.53 -4.66 9.23
N LEU A 325 14.59 -5.38 9.57
CA LEU A 325 15.14 -6.44 8.72
C LEU A 325 15.82 -7.56 9.53
N ARG A 326 16.06 -8.68 8.87
CA ARG A 326 16.82 -9.80 9.44
C ARG A 326 18.30 -9.65 9.16
N ARG A 327 19.13 -9.74 10.23
CA ARG A 327 20.58 -9.71 10.14
C ARG A 327 21.17 -10.91 10.92
N GLY A 328 21.58 -11.94 10.19
CA GLY A 328 21.98 -13.21 10.80
C GLY A 328 20.79 -13.88 11.52
N SER A 329 20.96 -14.20 12.81
CA SER A 329 19.93 -14.74 13.69
C SER A 329 19.01 -13.66 14.28
N ASP A 330 19.34 -12.38 14.14
CA ASP A 330 18.68 -11.27 14.79
C ASP A 330 17.71 -10.53 13.86
N VAL A 331 16.83 -9.74 14.48
CA VAL A 331 16.04 -8.73 13.82
C VAL A 331 16.49 -7.36 14.32
N VAL A 332 16.77 -6.45 13.40
CA VAL A 332 17.29 -5.12 13.70
C VAL A 332 16.40 -4.02 13.11
N GLY A 333 16.31 -2.92 13.82
CA GLY A 333 15.74 -1.66 13.36
C GLY A 333 16.85 -0.73 12.88
N LEU A 334 16.64 -0.04 11.76
CA LEU A 334 17.58 0.91 11.18
C LEU A 334 16.87 2.25 10.94
N ASP A 335 17.57 3.36 11.18
CA ASP A 335 17.06 4.69 10.83
C ASP A 335 17.44 5.03 9.38
N LEU A 336 16.44 5.09 8.51
CA LEU A 336 16.61 5.44 7.10
C LEU A 336 16.81 6.94 6.84
N ALA A 337 16.49 7.81 7.80
CA ALA A 337 16.69 9.25 7.67
C ALA A 337 18.15 9.64 7.87
N SER A 338 18.87 8.87 8.66
CA SER A 338 20.28 9.13 8.97
C SER A 338 21.23 8.51 7.95
N LYS A 339 22.38 9.14 7.78
CA LYS A 339 23.45 8.60 6.94
C LYS A 339 23.89 7.23 7.47
N ASP A 340 24.20 6.31 6.57
CA ASP A 340 24.72 4.97 6.86
C ASP A 340 23.74 4.07 7.64
N PHE A 341 22.48 4.49 7.78
CA PHE A 341 21.37 3.72 8.40
C PHE A 341 21.75 3.11 9.75
N PRO A 342 22.02 3.96 10.77
CA PRO A 342 22.42 3.45 12.08
C PRO A 342 21.34 2.56 12.68
N GLU A 343 21.81 1.56 13.42
CA GLU A 343 20.92 0.64 14.14
C GLU A 343 20.24 1.36 15.30
N THR A 344 18.91 1.28 15.35
CA THR A 344 18.07 1.87 16.40
C THR A 344 17.73 0.87 17.49
N GLY A 345 17.75 -0.42 17.17
CA GLY A 345 17.43 -1.46 18.12
C GLY A 345 17.65 -2.86 17.55
N ARG A 346 17.67 -3.86 18.44
CA ARG A 346 17.96 -5.25 18.09
C ARG A 346 17.18 -6.23 18.96
N VAL A 347 16.60 -7.24 18.31
CA VAL A 347 16.02 -8.41 18.99
C VAL A 347 16.85 -9.63 18.60
N LYS A 348 17.52 -10.21 19.58
CA LYS A 348 18.41 -11.36 19.39
C LYS A 348 17.63 -12.66 19.12
N ASP A 349 18.22 -13.56 18.34
CA ASP A 349 17.72 -14.91 18.06
C ASP A 349 16.24 -14.94 17.61
N ALA A 350 15.85 -13.96 16.79
CA ALA A 350 14.46 -13.72 16.42
C ALA A 350 14.21 -13.77 14.91
N ALA A 351 15.22 -14.10 14.10
CA ALA A 351 15.10 -14.15 12.65
C ALA A 351 14.19 -15.30 12.14
N GLY A 352 13.94 -16.31 12.95
CA GLY A 352 13.02 -17.42 12.66
C GLY A 352 11.55 -17.10 12.88
N ASP A 353 11.24 -15.98 13.53
CA ASP A 353 9.90 -15.60 13.89
C ASP A 353 9.23 -14.75 12.79
N GLY A 354 7.90 -14.67 12.84
CA GLY A 354 7.11 -13.77 12.03
C GLY A 354 7.05 -12.38 12.65
N TRP A 355 7.07 -11.36 11.82
CA TRP A 355 7.08 -9.96 12.25
C TRP A 355 6.04 -9.12 11.53
N LEU A 356 5.30 -8.31 12.27
CA LEU A 356 4.26 -7.46 11.72
C LEU A 356 4.31 -6.06 12.35
N ALA A 357 4.51 -5.04 11.51
CA ALA A 357 4.33 -3.66 11.94
C ALA A 357 2.84 -3.33 11.98
N ILE A 358 2.35 -2.90 13.15
CA ILE A 358 0.94 -2.56 13.38
C ILE A 358 0.81 -1.13 13.90
N PRO A 359 -0.16 -0.35 13.41
CA PRO A 359 -0.47 0.99 13.94
C PRO A 359 -1.33 0.88 15.21
N TRP A 360 -0.83 0.17 16.20
CA TRP A 360 -1.52 -0.07 17.47
C TRP A 360 -0.51 -0.08 18.62
N ARG A 361 -0.92 0.45 19.79
CA ARG A 361 -0.16 0.41 21.04
C ARG A 361 -1.08 0.10 22.21
N PRO A 362 -0.59 -0.57 23.27
CA PRO A 362 -1.33 -0.72 24.51
C PRO A 362 -1.66 0.65 25.14
N ALA A 363 -2.84 0.80 25.71
CA ALA A 363 -3.28 2.05 26.34
C ALA A 363 -2.30 2.57 27.41
N ARG A 364 -1.72 1.66 28.19
CA ARG A 364 -0.71 2.02 29.23
C ARG A 364 0.57 2.61 28.66
N ASP A 365 0.99 2.17 27.47
CA ASP A 365 2.19 2.72 26.82
C ASP A 365 1.93 4.12 26.26
N VAL A 366 0.68 4.43 25.90
CA VAL A 366 0.23 5.76 25.45
C VAL A 366 0.20 6.74 26.63
N GLU A 367 -0.29 6.31 27.80
CA GLU A 367 -0.34 7.15 29.00
C GLU A 367 1.07 7.50 29.52
N ALA A 368 2.04 6.60 29.38
CA ALA A 368 3.43 6.84 29.77
C ALA A 368 4.15 7.87 28.88
N GLU A 369 3.73 8.00 27.62
CA GLU A 369 4.32 8.97 26.66
C GLU A 369 3.68 10.37 26.76
N VAL A 370 2.50 10.47 27.34
CA VAL A 370 1.75 11.72 27.57
C VAL A 370 2.12 12.43 28.89
N ALA A 371 2.96 11.81 29.75
CA ALA A 371 3.51 12.50 30.92
C ALA A 371 4.37 13.70 30.44
N PRO A 372 4.16 14.92 30.97
CA PRO A 372 4.39 16.16 30.26
C PRO A 372 5.87 16.47 30.08
N GLU A 373 6.40 16.37 28.87
CA GLU A 373 7.42 17.32 28.44
C GLU A 373 6.72 18.63 28.04
N SER A 374 6.18 19.29 29.05
CA SER A 374 5.87 20.70 29.01
C SER A 374 7.19 21.47 29.05
N THR A 375 7.36 22.34 28.08
CA THR A 375 8.43 23.32 27.92
C THR A 375 9.62 22.91 27.06
N ALA A 376 9.46 23.09 25.73
CA ALA A 376 10.46 23.73 24.88
C ALA A 376 9.83 24.16 23.55
N LEU A 377 8.90 25.09 23.61
CA LEU A 377 8.64 26.01 22.51
C LEU A 377 9.64 27.18 22.65
N ALA A 378 10.86 26.98 22.19
CA ALA A 378 11.79 28.10 21.97
C ALA A 378 12.84 27.64 20.98
N GLY A 379 12.79 28.16 19.77
CA GLY A 379 13.83 27.95 18.76
C GLY A 379 13.23 27.93 17.35
N ALA A 380 12.55 29.01 16.97
CA ALA A 380 12.37 29.31 15.56
C ALA A 380 13.76 29.64 15.00
N ASP A 381 14.42 28.62 14.45
CA ASP A 381 15.62 28.85 13.66
C ASP A 381 15.15 29.35 12.28
N THR A 382 15.26 30.67 12.12
CA THR A 382 15.07 31.38 10.84
C THR A 382 16.31 31.11 9.99
N GLY A 383 16.44 29.89 9.49
CA GLY A 383 17.51 29.47 8.61
C GLY A 383 17.04 29.29 7.17
N LYS A 384 17.42 30.23 6.31
CA LYS A 384 17.49 30.22 4.83
C LYS A 384 16.23 29.72 4.10
N ALA A 385 15.72 30.54 3.19
CA ALA A 385 14.70 30.21 2.19
C ALA A 385 15.09 28.91 1.45
N GLY A 386 14.74 27.76 2.04
CA GLY A 386 14.83 26.44 1.45
C GLY A 386 13.62 26.23 0.53
N ALA A 387 13.80 25.46 -0.51
CA ALA A 387 12.74 25.08 -1.44
C ALA A 387 11.50 24.61 -0.66
N SER A 388 10.35 25.25 -0.92
CA SER A 388 9.08 24.88 -0.31
C SER A 388 8.74 23.43 -0.58
N VAL A 389 8.29 22.71 0.45
CA VAL A 389 7.93 21.30 0.36
C VAL A 389 6.41 21.18 0.21
N TYR A 390 5.96 20.37 -0.72
CA TYR A 390 4.55 20.09 -0.94
C TYR A 390 4.27 18.59 -0.79
N LEU A 391 3.04 18.28 -0.43
CA LEU A 391 2.54 16.90 -0.38
C LEU A 391 1.53 16.69 -1.49
N GLN A 392 1.88 15.96 -2.55
CA GLN A 392 0.95 15.64 -3.61
C GLN A 392 0.02 14.50 -3.15
N VAL A 393 -1.27 14.78 -3.16
CA VAL A 393 -2.32 13.84 -2.71
C VAL A 393 -3.11 13.23 -3.87
N SER A 394 -3.07 13.86 -5.05
CA SER A 394 -3.71 13.31 -6.25
C SER A 394 -3.15 13.91 -7.52
N SER A 395 -3.41 13.24 -8.65
CA SER A 395 -3.28 13.82 -10.00
C SER A 395 -4.41 13.33 -10.89
N SER A 396 -4.92 14.21 -11.76
CA SER A 396 -6.04 13.91 -12.64
C SER A 396 -5.94 14.67 -13.96
N GLN A 397 -6.31 14.02 -15.05
CA GLN A 397 -6.48 14.66 -16.35
C GLN A 397 -7.71 15.60 -16.36
N ASN A 398 -8.66 15.43 -15.43
CA ASN A 398 -9.84 16.25 -15.31
C ASN A 398 -9.60 17.43 -14.36
N PRO A 399 -9.51 18.68 -14.86
CA PRO A 399 -9.24 19.86 -14.04
C PRO A 399 -10.38 20.17 -13.06
N ALA A 400 -11.64 19.90 -13.43
CA ALA A 400 -12.79 20.14 -12.57
C ALA A 400 -12.75 19.24 -11.34
N TRP A 401 -12.43 17.97 -11.53
CA TRP A 401 -12.25 17.02 -10.43
C TRP A 401 -11.09 17.41 -9.51
N ALA A 402 -9.95 17.84 -10.07
CA ALA A 402 -8.81 18.27 -9.26
C ALA A 402 -9.18 19.49 -8.41
N SER A 403 -9.94 20.45 -8.97
CA SER A 403 -10.44 21.61 -8.24
C SER A 403 -11.41 21.22 -7.13
N GLU A 404 -12.36 20.32 -7.40
CA GLU A 404 -13.31 19.83 -6.41
C GLU A 404 -12.62 19.15 -5.24
N LEU A 405 -11.61 18.30 -5.51
CA LEU A 405 -10.83 17.66 -4.45
C LEU A 405 -10.07 18.70 -3.62
N ALA A 406 -9.44 19.68 -4.26
CA ALA A 406 -8.74 20.76 -3.55
C ALA A 406 -9.70 21.58 -2.67
N ASP A 407 -10.92 21.86 -3.16
CA ASP A 407 -11.96 22.57 -2.38
C ASP A 407 -12.40 21.79 -1.15
N LYS A 408 -12.60 20.47 -1.30
CA LYS A 408 -12.92 19.58 -0.17
C LYS A 408 -11.81 19.56 0.88
N LEU A 409 -10.56 19.48 0.44
CA LEU A 409 -9.41 19.50 1.34
C LEU A 409 -9.26 20.85 2.06
N ARG A 410 -9.51 21.97 1.36
CA ARG A 410 -9.56 23.31 1.96
C ARG A 410 -10.70 23.44 2.96
N GLY A 411 -11.88 22.92 2.64
CA GLY A 411 -13.00 22.83 3.58
C GLY A 411 -12.69 22.02 4.85
N ALA A 412 -11.77 21.06 4.77
CA ALA A 412 -11.25 20.31 5.90
C ALA A 412 -10.09 21.02 6.64
N GLY A 413 -9.78 22.27 6.29
CA GLY A 413 -8.73 23.07 6.95
C GLY A 413 -7.30 22.77 6.46
N LEU A 414 -7.15 22.11 5.32
CA LEU A 414 -5.84 21.80 4.73
C LEU A 414 -5.44 22.82 3.65
N PRO A 415 -4.16 23.22 3.57
CA PRO A 415 -3.69 24.21 2.57
C PRO A 415 -3.57 23.55 1.18
N ALA A 416 -4.70 23.25 0.54
CA ALA A 416 -4.73 22.56 -0.74
C ALA A 416 -4.69 23.52 -1.93
N SER A 417 -3.96 23.14 -2.98
CA SER A 417 -3.86 23.85 -4.25
C SER A 417 -3.86 22.87 -5.40
N VAL A 418 -4.29 23.33 -6.58
CA VAL A 418 -4.16 22.59 -7.83
C VAL A 418 -2.98 23.16 -8.60
N LEU A 419 -2.01 22.33 -8.92
CA LEU A 419 -0.96 22.65 -9.87
C LEU A 419 -1.43 22.23 -11.26
N ALA A 420 -1.64 23.21 -12.12
CA ALA A 420 -2.00 22.96 -13.51
C ALA A 420 -0.81 22.31 -14.26
N PRO A 421 -1.07 21.49 -15.28
CA PRO A 421 -0.02 20.92 -16.10
C PRO A 421 0.74 22.04 -16.84
N THR A 422 2.06 21.95 -16.85
CA THR A 422 2.93 22.85 -17.63
C THR A 422 3.09 22.35 -19.06
N ARG A 423 2.79 21.07 -19.30
CA ARG A 423 2.82 20.43 -20.61
C ARG A 423 1.50 19.72 -20.87
N SER A 424 1.13 19.59 -22.14
CA SER A 424 -0.16 19.02 -22.57
C SER A 424 -0.38 17.54 -22.16
N ASP A 425 0.68 16.84 -21.83
CA ASP A 425 0.73 15.43 -21.43
C ASP A 425 0.73 15.25 -19.90
N GLU A 426 0.86 16.33 -19.14
CA GLU A 426 0.82 16.31 -17.68
C GLU A 426 -0.61 16.32 -17.13
N ALA A 427 -0.79 15.81 -15.92
CA ALA A 427 -2.06 15.85 -15.20
C ALA A 427 -2.11 17.03 -14.22
N ASN A 428 -3.32 17.50 -13.91
CA ASN A 428 -3.54 18.45 -12.82
C ASN A 428 -3.17 17.75 -11.51
N ARG A 429 -2.28 18.34 -10.72
CA ARG A 429 -1.81 17.78 -9.44
C ARG A 429 -2.47 18.50 -8.27
N VAL A 430 -3.08 17.77 -7.36
CA VAL A 430 -3.59 18.32 -6.10
C VAL A 430 -2.53 18.17 -5.04
N VAL A 431 -2.08 19.29 -4.50
CA VAL A 431 -1.00 19.37 -3.53
C VAL A 431 -1.43 20.09 -2.27
N LEU A 432 -0.84 19.72 -1.14
CA LEU A 432 -0.96 20.41 0.14
C LEU A 432 0.35 21.12 0.46
N GLY A 433 0.27 22.32 0.98
CA GLY A 433 1.43 23.14 1.33
C GLY A 433 1.34 24.55 0.77
N PRO A 434 2.43 25.34 0.80
CA PRO A 434 3.80 24.90 1.12
C PRO A 434 4.02 24.60 2.62
N TYR A 435 4.87 23.60 2.90
CA TYR A 435 5.34 23.30 4.23
C TYR A 435 6.79 23.78 4.39
N ALA A 436 7.12 24.19 5.60
CA ALA A 436 8.48 24.67 5.91
C ALA A 436 9.49 23.50 5.93
N THR A 437 9.05 22.31 6.36
CA THR A 437 9.90 21.12 6.44
C THR A 437 9.21 19.90 5.87
N ARG A 438 10.02 18.92 5.48
CA ARG A 438 9.56 17.61 5.00
C ARG A 438 8.73 16.87 6.05
N GLU A 439 9.15 16.95 7.33
CA GLU A 439 8.50 16.31 8.47
C GLU A 439 7.06 16.83 8.67
N GLN A 440 6.84 18.13 8.45
CA GLN A 440 5.50 18.71 8.50
C GLN A 440 4.61 18.17 7.39
N ALA A 441 5.12 18.09 6.15
CA ALA A 441 4.39 17.51 5.02
C ALA A 441 4.04 16.04 5.30
N GLU A 442 5.00 15.25 5.77
CA GLU A 442 4.81 13.83 6.12
C GLU A 442 3.80 13.65 7.26
N SER A 443 3.88 14.50 8.30
CA SER A 443 2.91 14.50 9.40
C SER A 443 1.49 14.75 8.89
N THR A 444 1.33 15.71 7.96
CA THR A 444 0.04 15.98 7.34
C THR A 444 -0.43 14.81 6.49
N GLY A 445 0.44 14.22 5.67
CA GLY A 445 0.13 13.03 4.89
C GLY A 445 -0.40 11.88 5.73
N ARG A 446 0.24 11.65 6.88
CA ARG A 446 -0.23 10.66 7.85
C ARG A 446 -1.61 11.00 8.43
N LYS A 447 -1.86 12.28 8.73
CA LYS A 447 -3.15 12.73 9.32
C LYS A 447 -4.32 12.60 8.35
N ILE A 448 -4.12 12.89 7.07
CA ILE A 448 -5.19 12.81 6.08
C ILE A 448 -5.47 11.39 5.63
N GLY A 449 -4.53 10.45 5.87
CA GLY A 449 -4.68 9.05 5.50
C GLY A 449 -4.82 8.78 3.99
N MET A 450 -4.67 9.81 3.16
CA MET A 450 -4.68 9.65 1.70
C MET A 450 -3.29 9.21 1.22
N PRO A 451 -3.22 8.33 0.22
CA PRO A 451 -1.98 8.06 -0.48
C PRO A 451 -1.37 9.38 -0.98
N SER A 452 -0.17 9.67 -0.55
CA SER A 452 0.47 10.95 -0.82
C SER A 452 1.98 10.79 -0.95
N PHE A 453 2.62 11.73 -1.64
CA PHE A 453 4.08 11.77 -1.72
C PHE A 453 4.59 13.21 -1.75
N ILE A 454 5.84 13.37 -1.31
CA ILE A 454 6.46 14.67 -1.22
C ILE A 454 6.99 15.10 -2.58
N VAL A 455 6.73 16.35 -2.94
CA VAL A 455 7.30 17.03 -4.11
C VAL A 455 8.04 18.29 -3.65
N SER A 456 9.19 18.58 -4.28
CA SER A 456 9.95 19.79 -4.01
C SER A 456 9.36 20.98 -4.75
N GLY A 457 9.54 22.18 -4.20
CA GLY A 457 9.02 23.41 -4.80
C GLY A 457 9.64 23.80 -6.13
N GLN A 458 10.69 23.11 -6.59
CA GLN A 458 11.23 23.27 -7.95
C GLN A 458 10.28 22.73 -9.02
N ASP A 459 9.35 21.85 -8.64
CA ASP A 459 8.29 21.32 -9.51
C ASP A 459 6.99 22.12 -9.42
N ALA A 460 6.95 23.19 -8.61
CA ALA A 460 5.81 24.09 -8.52
C ALA A 460 6.10 25.37 -9.33
N PRO A 461 5.18 25.82 -10.20
CA PRO A 461 5.37 27.05 -10.94
C PRO A 461 5.47 28.23 -9.96
N ASP A 462 6.42 29.13 -10.22
CA ASP A 462 6.50 30.44 -9.57
C ASP A 462 5.15 31.15 -9.67
N ARG A 463 4.71 31.76 -8.58
CA ARG A 463 3.47 32.55 -8.52
C ARG A 463 3.58 33.84 -9.32
#